data_2462d6ae3ab1f022ef1be4833ef7595c
#
_entry.id   2462d6ae3ab1f022ef1be4833ef7595c
#
_cell.length_a   1.000
_cell.length_b   1.000
_cell.length_c   1.000
_cell.angle_alpha   90.00
_cell.angle_beta   90.00
_cell.angle_gamma   90.00
#
_symmetry.space_group_name_H-M   'P 1'
#
loop_
_entity.id
_entity.type
_entity.pdbx_description
1 polymer ?
#
loop_
_entity_poly.entity_id
_entity_poly.type
_entity_poly.pdbx_seq_one_letter_code
_entity_poly.pdbx_strand_id
1 'polypeptide(L)'
;MLLAASILSGCQNTTEAVPDPGRGYYPLAVGNTWTYAVRDSVWSAANLATPTSTPTATSFQFRETIAEVFSDAAGQPAYRLVRARRATATDNWVDDSVFTISAPGSALILNRGNTRTVELIFPPRPGRSWNLNAFNNNYNDTITAETRQYSAVAQLFTTGSGTTGLPVVAYANTITTANTGMATESSLLRHVSYQQVYAQGVGPVYRRRDNKAAFTYTSQTPPYNQIFPLGGYTSAFTRRETLIDYQLK
;
A
#
# COMPACT_ATOMS: atom_id res chain seq x y z
N MET A 1 -5.08 6.19 77.50
CA MET A 1 -5.31 5.15 76.49
C MET A 1 -5.53 5.86 75.15
N LEU A 2 -4.47 6.06 74.36
CA LEU A 2 -4.56 6.72 73.03
C LEU A 2 -4.70 5.62 71.95
N LEU A 3 -5.81 5.64 71.22
CA LEU A 3 -6.02 4.80 70.05
C LEU A 3 -5.37 5.48 68.84
N ALA A 4 -4.35 4.86 68.28
CA ALA A 4 -3.75 5.27 67.01
C ALA A 4 -4.56 4.63 65.87
N ALA A 5 -5.22 5.45 65.05
CA ALA A 5 -5.91 5.05 63.82
C ALA A 5 -4.90 5.02 62.66
N SER A 6 -4.53 3.83 62.18
CA SER A 6 -3.70 3.66 60.99
C SER A 6 -4.52 3.86 59.74
N ILE A 7 -4.26 4.93 58.99
CA ILE A 7 -4.86 5.17 57.66
C ILE A 7 -4.07 4.35 56.66
N LEU A 8 -4.67 3.26 56.17
CA LEU A 8 -4.19 2.49 55.01
C LEU A 8 -4.58 3.25 53.74
N SER A 9 -3.68 4.04 53.20
CA SER A 9 -3.78 4.58 51.84
C SER A 9 -3.52 3.45 50.83
N GLY A 10 -4.56 2.84 50.34
CA GLY A 10 -4.48 1.91 49.21
C GLY A 10 -4.02 2.66 47.96
N CYS A 11 -2.87 2.30 47.41
CA CYS A 11 -2.49 2.69 46.05
C CYS A 11 -3.52 2.14 45.08
N GLN A 12 -4.35 3.00 44.53
CA GLN A 12 -5.15 2.64 43.35
C GLN A 12 -4.17 2.49 42.18
N ASN A 13 -3.88 1.24 41.81
CA ASN A 13 -3.22 0.92 40.56
C ASN A 13 -4.21 1.29 39.43
N THR A 14 -4.12 2.52 38.92
CA THR A 14 -4.73 2.86 37.63
C THR A 14 -3.90 2.11 36.58
N THR A 15 -4.43 0.99 36.09
CA THR A 15 -3.89 0.31 34.91
C THR A 15 -4.03 1.28 33.73
N GLU A 16 -2.95 1.97 33.36
CA GLU A 16 -2.95 2.75 32.13
C GLU A 16 -3.35 1.83 30.98
N ALA A 17 -4.34 2.25 30.20
CA ALA A 17 -4.74 1.52 29.01
C ALA A 17 -3.52 1.33 28.10
N VAL A 18 -3.18 0.09 27.77
CA VAL A 18 -2.08 -0.20 26.84
C VAL A 18 -2.36 0.56 25.55
N PRO A 19 -1.46 1.45 25.10
CA PRO A 19 -1.69 2.22 23.89
C PRO A 19 -1.99 1.30 22.71
N ASP A 20 -2.99 1.65 21.88
CA ASP A 20 -3.30 0.91 20.66
C ASP A 20 -2.03 0.83 19.80
N PRO A 21 -1.52 -0.37 19.48
CA PRO A 21 -0.34 -0.52 18.65
C PRO A 21 -0.54 -0.03 17.21
N GLY A 22 -1.74 0.47 16.85
CA GLY A 22 -2.07 0.95 15.51
C GLY A 22 -2.63 -0.13 14.58
N ARG A 23 -3.07 -1.26 15.12
CA ARG A 23 -3.67 -2.35 14.31
C ARG A 23 -5.00 -1.95 13.69
N GLY A 24 -5.67 -0.92 14.23
CA GLY A 24 -6.90 -0.35 13.66
C GLY A 24 -6.73 0.24 12.25
N TYR A 25 -5.50 0.45 11.76
CA TYR A 25 -5.26 0.85 10.38
C TYR A 25 -5.44 -0.27 9.34
N TYR A 26 -5.57 -1.52 9.80
CA TYR A 26 -5.98 -2.63 8.95
C TYR A 26 -6.83 -3.61 9.76
N PRO A 27 -8.15 -3.37 9.88
CA PRO A 27 -9.03 -4.21 10.69
C PRO A 27 -9.16 -5.60 10.05
N LEU A 28 -8.68 -6.63 10.77
CA LEU A 28 -8.71 -8.02 10.33
C LEU A 28 -9.89 -8.75 11.01
N ALA A 29 -11.01 -8.85 10.29
CA ALA A 29 -12.15 -9.67 10.70
C ALA A 29 -12.76 -10.35 9.47
N VAL A 30 -13.21 -11.61 9.63
CA VAL A 30 -13.91 -12.34 8.57
C VAL A 30 -15.21 -11.62 8.20
N GLY A 31 -15.41 -11.41 6.90
CA GLY A 31 -16.53 -10.66 6.35
C GLY A 31 -16.24 -9.18 6.08
N ASN A 32 -15.08 -8.66 6.49
CA ASN A 32 -14.67 -7.32 6.08
C ASN A 32 -14.48 -7.25 4.58
N THR A 33 -15.01 -6.19 3.96
CA THR A 33 -14.90 -5.96 2.51
C THR A 33 -14.48 -4.52 2.21
N TRP A 34 -13.71 -4.35 1.15
CA TRP A 34 -13.32 -3.04 0.59
C TRP A 34 -13.49 -3.06 -0.92
N THR A 35 -14.20 -2.09 -1.46
CA THR A 35 -14.41 -1.91 -2.90
C THR A 35 -13.65 -0.69 -3.40
N TYR A 36 -12.86 -0.87 -4.45
CA TYR A 36 -12.01 0.17 -5.01
C TYR A 36 -12.41 0.49 -6.44
N ALA A 37 -12.46 1.77 -6.77
CA ALA A 37 -12.35 2.22 -8.15
C ALA A 37 -10.87 2.18 -8.54
N VAL A 38 -10.56 1.50 -9.64
CA VAL A 38 -9.21 1.29 -10.14
C VAL A 38 -9.05 1.97 -11.48
N ARG A 39 -7.96 2.70 -11.66
CA ARG A 39 -7.56 3.29 -12.94
C ARG A 39 -6.13 2.90 -13.25
N ASP A 40 -5.96 2.14 -14.32
CA ASP A 40 -4.67 1.83 -14.92
C ASP A 40 -4.39 2.79 -16.07
N SER A 41 -3.14 3.18 -16.22
CA SER A 41 -2.64 3.86 -17.41
C SER A 41 -1.38 3.16 -17.87
N VAL A 42 -1.36 2.77 -19.13
CA VAL A 42 -0.22 2.16 -19.81
C VAL A 42 0.18 3.07 -20.95
N TRP A 43 1.47 3.31 -21.13
CA TRP A 43 1.99 4.13 -22.22
C TRP A 43 2.54 3.27 -23.35
N SER A 44 2.35 3.72 -24.58
CA SER A 44 3.00 3.12 -25.74
C SER A 44 4.53 3.21 -25.58
N ALA A 45 5.25 2.20 -26.07
CA ALA A 45 6.71 2.28 -26.11
C ALA A 45 7.18 3.35 -27.09
N ALA A 46 8.04 4.24 -26.62
CA ALA A 46 8.71 5.23 -27.49
C ALA A 46 9.83 4.57 -28.31
N ASN A 47 10.13 5.12 -29.49
CA ASN A 47 11.22 4.73 -30.35
C ASN A 47 11.79 5.98 -31.09
N LEU A 48 12.78 5.81 -31.95
CA LEU A 48 13.41 6.93 -32.67
C LEU A 48 12.43 7.68 -33.59
N ALA A 49 11.45 6.99 -34.19
CA ALA A 49 10.46 7.61 -35.06
C ALA A 49 9.33 8.31 -34.28
N THR A 50 8.99 7.76 -33.11
CA THR A 50 7.98 8.32 -32.19
C THR A 50 8.59 8.40 -30.78
N PRO A 51 9.35 9.47 -30.49
CA PRO A 51 10.12 9.56 -29.23
C PRO A 51 9.25 9.90 -28.01
N THR A 52 7.96 10.14 -28.19
CA THR A 52 6.98 10.37 -27.11
C THR A 52 6.00 9.22 -26.99
N SER A 53 5.59 8.92 -25.77
CA SER A 53 4.65 7.85 -25.43
C SER A 53 3.24 8.39 -25.20
N THR A 54 2.23 7.65 -25.65
CA THR A 54 0.82 8.02 -25.47
C THR A 54 0.18 7.13 -24.41
N PRO A 55 -0.49 7.67 -23.38
CA PRO A 55 -1.16 6.89 -22.38
C PRO A 55 -2.50 6.33 -22.87
N THR A 56 -2.77 5.06 -22.55
CA THR A 56 -4.10 4.44 -22.65
C THR A 56 -4.59 4.13 -21.26
N ALA A 57 -5.77 4.62 -20.89
CA ALA A 57 -6.34 4.42 -19.58
C ALA A 57 -7.47 3.39 -19.59
N THR A 58 -7.50 2.52 -18.59
CA THR A 58 -8.56 1.55 -18.35
C THR A 58 -9.06 1.71 -16.91
N SER A 59 -10.38 1.72 -16.74
CA SER A 59 -11.02 1.78 -15.43
C SER A 59 -11.83 0.50 -15.17
N PHE A 60 -11.82 0.05 -13.91
CA PHE A 60 -12.55 -1.13 -13.43
C PHE A 60 -12.67 -1.07 -11.91
N GLN A 61 -13.24 -2.09 -11.28
CA GLN A 61 -13.35 -2.17 -9.83
C GLN A 61 -12.70 -3.43 -9.29
N PHE A 62 -12.06 -3.32 -8.11
CA PHE A 62 -11.70 -4.45 -7.26
C PHE A 62 -12.58 -4.48 -6.01
N ARG A 63 -12.86 -5.69 -5.53
CA ARG A 63 -13.39 -5.95 -4.19
C ARG A 63 -12.46 -6.91 -3.47
N GLU A 64 -11.97 -6.50 -2.32
CA GLU A 64 -11.19 -7.32 -1.39
C GLU A 64 -12.10 -7.78 -0.25
N THR A 65 -12.11 -9.08 0.06
CA THR A 65 -12.94 -9.67 1.12
C THR A 65 -12.08 -10.57 2.00
N ILE A 66 -12.12 -10.40 3.31
CA ILE A 66 -11.57 -11.38 4.24
C ILE A 66 -12.57 -12.54 4.33
N ALA A 67 -12.26 -13.63 3.64
CA ALA A 67 -13.17 -14.76 3.48
C ALA A 67 -13.16 -15.72 4.67
N GLU A 68 -11.98 -15.94 5.25
CA GLU A 68 -11.83 -16.87 6.38
C GLU A 68 -10.59 -16.55 7.23
N VAL A 69 -10.55 -17.09 8.43
CA VAL A 69 -9.38 -17.14 9.31
C VAL A 69 -8.96 -18.59 9.50
N PHE A 70 -7.66 -18.85 9.50
CA PHE A 70 -7.07 -20.17 9.72
C PHE A 70 -5.77 -20.03 10.51
N SER A 71 -5.24 -21.14 11.03
CA SER A 71 -3.92 -21.17 11.66
C SER A 71 -2.84 -21.45 10.62
N ASP A 72 -1.79 -20.63 10.61
CA ASP A 72 -0.61 -20.89 9.78
C ASP A 72 0.24 -22.03 10.35
N ALA A 73 1.36 -22.36 9.68
CA ALA A 73 2.26 -23.42 10.12
C ALA A 73 2.92 -23.17 11.50
N ALA A 74 2.92 -21.93 11.98
CA ALA A 74 3.39 -21.53 13.31
C ALA A 74 2.26 -21.46 14.34
N GLY A 75 1.03 -21.88 13.98
CA GLY A 75 -0.15 -21.81 14.84
C GLY A 75 -0.70 -20.39 15.03
N GLN A 76 -0.24 -19.42 14.22
CA GLN A 76 -0.70 -18.04 14.32
C GLN A 76 -1.90 -17.77 13.41
N PRO A 77 -2.81 -16.84 13.80
CA PRO A 77 -3.94 -16.49 12.95
C PRO A 77 -3.49 -15.87 11.63
N ALA A 78 -3.99 -16.41 10.54
CA ALA A 78 -3.84 -15.91 9.19
C ALA A 78 -5.20 -15.82 8.52
N TYR A 79 -5.37 -14.86 7.62
CA TYR A 79 -6.64 -14.56 6.98
C TYR A 79 -6.51 -14.72 5.47
N ARG A 80 -7.48 -15.40 4.86
CA ARG A 80 -7.60 -15.44 3.40
C ARG A 80 -8.29 -14.17 2.90
N LEU A 81 -7.58 -13.40 2.10
CA LEU A 81 -8.08 -12.22 1.42
C LEU A 81 -8.34 -12.56 -0.04
N VAL A 82 -9.60 -12.60 -0.45
CA VAL A 82 -10.01 -12.83 -1.84
C VAL A 82 -10.22 -11.49 -2.51
N ARG A 83 -9.57 -11.30 -3.66
CA ARG A 83 -9.80 -10.15 -4.52
C ARG A 83 -10.64 -10.61 -5.71
N ALA A 84 -11.75 -9.92 -5.94
CA ALA A 84 -12.57 -10.06 -7.13
C ALA A 84 -12.50 -8.78 -7.97
N ARG A 85 -12.74 -8.92 -9.28
CA ARG A 85 -12.73 -7.84 -10.27
C ARG A 85 -14.06 -7.78 -11.01
N ARG A 86 -14.46 -6.56 -11.41
CA ARG A 86 -15.51 -6.33 -12.41
C ARG A 86 -15.17 -5.11 -13.28
N ALA A 87 -15.64 -5.08 -14.53
CA ALA A 87 -15.34 -3.99 -15.44
C ALA A 87 -16.15 -2.74 -15.12
N THR A 88 -17.45 -2.89 -14.82
CA THR A 88 -18.36 -1.79 -14.46
C THR A 88 -19.12 -2.09 -13.17
N ALA A 89 -19.82 -1.11 -12.62
CA ALA A 89 -20.58 -1.26 -11.37
C ALA A 89 -21.76 -2.25 -11.50
N THR A 90 -22.23 -2.52 -12.71
CA THR A 90 -23.36 -3.43 -13.00
C THR A 90 -22.94 -4.86 -13.32
N ASP A 91 -21.63 -5.09 -13.58
CA ASP A 91 -21.12 -6.41 -13.89
C ASP A 91 -21.02 -7.30 -12.67
N ASN A 92 -21.06 -8.60 -12.88
CA ASN A 92 -20.79 -9.58 -11.84
C ASN A 92 -19.33 -9.54 -11.41
N TRP A 93 -19.10 -9.83 -10.13
CA TRP A 93 -17.75 -10.01 -9.61
C TRP A 93 -17.18 -11.36 -10.08
N VAL A 94 -15.94 -11.33 -10.52
CA VAL A 94 -15.16 -12.52 -10.89
C VAL A 94 -13.90 -12.54 -10.01
N ASP A 95 -13.62 -13.67 -9.38
CA ASP A 95 -12.42 -13.83 -8.56
C ASP A 95 -11.16 -13.62 -9.41
N ASP A 96 -10.27 -12.76 -8.91
CA ASP A 96 -9.02 -12.35 -9.59
C ASP A 96 -7.79 -12.96 -8.91
N SER A 97 -7.75 -12.88 -7.59
CA SER A 97 -6.57 -13.29 -6.83
C SER A 97 -6.92 -13.67 -5.40
N VAL A 98 -6.13 -14.56 -4.81
CA VAL A 98 -6.21 -14.94 -3.41
C VAL A 98 -4.88 -14.62 -2.72
N PHE A 99 -4.96 -13.96 -1.58
CA PHE A 99 -3.81 -13.60 -0.75
C PHE A 99 -3.99 -14.14 0.67
N THR A 100 -2.89 -14.26 1.38
CA THR A 100 -2.92 -14.48 2.83
C THR A 100 -2.39 -13.25 3.53
N ILE A 101 -3.10 -12.78 4.55
CA ILE A 101 -2.69 -11.66 5.39
C ILE A 101 -2.61 -12.10 6.84
N SER A 102 -1.57 -11.69 7.55
CA SER A 102 -1.36 -11.98 8.97
C SER A 102 -0.73 -10.79 9.69
N ALA A 103 -0.95 -10.70 10.99
CA ALA A 103 -0.40 -9.63 11.82
C ALA A 103 0.35 -10.18 13.04
N PRO A 104 1.44 -10.95 12.82
CA PRO A 104 2.25 -11.48 13.92
C PRO A 104 3.07 -10.35 14.58
N GLY A 105 3.07 -10.31 15.92
CA GLY A 105 3.85 -9.33 16.67
C GLY A 105 3.55 -7.88 16.26
N SER A 106 4.55 -7.21 15.70
CA SER A 106 4.49 -5.80 15.34
C SER A 106 4.47 -5.55 13.82
N ALA A 107 4.09 -6.52 13.00
CA ALA A 107 4.05 -6.37 11.54
C ALA A 107 2.72 -6.84 10.95
N LEU A 108 2.29 -6.22 9.86
CA LEU A 108 1.26 -6.70 8.96
C LEU A 108 1.96 -7.30 7.74
N ILE A 109 1.71 -8.57 7.47
CA ILE A 109 2.36 -9.33 6.43
C ILE A 109 1.32 -9.75 5.40
N LEU A 110 1.62 -9.52 4.13
CA LEU A 110 0.81 -9.96 3.00
C LEU A 110 1.61 -10.98 2.19
N ASN A 111 0.99 -12.11 1.89
CA ASN A 111 1.56 -13.15 1.05
C ASN A 111 0.77 -13.22 -0.27
N ARG A 112 1.47 -13.00 -1.38
CA ARG A 112 0.94 -13.04 -2.75
C ARG A 112 1.69 -14.12 -3.53
N GLY A 113 1.07 -15.30 -3.66
CA GLY A 113 1.77 -16.44 -4.24
C GLY A 113 2.99 -16.81 -3.40
N ASN A 114 4.18 -16.78 -4.01
CA ASN A 114 5.45 -17.06 -3.34
C ASN A 114 6.14 -15.82 -2.75
N THR A 115 5.53 -14.63 -2.86
CA THR A 115 6.12 -13.38 -2.38
C THR A 115 5.48 -12.92 -1.07
N ARG A 116 6.28 -12.83 -0.02
CA ARG A 116 5.86 -12.42 1.32
C ARG A 116 6.37 -11.01 1.62
N THR A 117 5.48 -10.05 1.82
CA THR A 117 5.83 -8.64 2.02
C THR A 117 5.38 -8.10 3.37
N VAL A 118 6.19 -7.21 3.96
CA VAL A 118 5.85 -6.47 5.18
C VAL A 118 5.14 -5.18 4.77
N GLU A 119 3.83 -5.15 4.87
CA GLU A 119 3.03 -3.98 4.45
C GLU A 119 3.07 -2.85 5.47
N LEU A 120 3.01 -3.17 6.77
CA LEU A 120 3.05 -2.21 7.88
C LEU A 120 3.91 -2.74 9.02
N ILE A 121 4.50 -1.85 9.82
CA ILE A 121 5.15 -2.15 11.10
C ILE A 121 4.55 -1.28 12.21
N PHE A 122 4.23 -1.88 13.33
CA PHE A 122 3.56 -1.23 14.45
C PHE A 122 4.51 -0.91 15.61
N PRO A 123 4.26 0.15 16.38
CA PRO A 123 3.34 1.24 16.11
C PRO A 123 3.83 2.13 14.95
N PRO A 124 2.92 2.73 14.17
CA PRO A 124 3.31 3.67 13.12
C PRO A 124 3.96 4.91 13.74
N ARG A 125 5.08 5.34 13.16
CA ARG A 125 5.81 6.55 13.58
C ARG A 125 6.32 7.30 12.34
N PRO A 126 6.24 8.63 12.28
CA PRO A 126 6.79 9.40 11.17
C PRO A 126 8.26 9.06 10.91
N GLY A 127 8.63 8.85 9.66
CA GLY A 127 9.99 8.53 9.25
C GLY A 127 10.48 7.10 9.54
N ARG A 128 9.71 6.28 10.28
CA ARG A 128 10.07 4.88 10.51
C ARG A 128 10.03 4.10 9.20
N SER A 129 11.13 3.41 8.88
CA SER A 129 11.30 2.67 7.63
C SER A 129 11.55 1.17 7.87
N TRP A 130 11.32 0.35 6.85
CA TRP A 130 11.54 -1.09 6.88
C TRP A 130 11.79 -1.64 5.48
N ASN A 131 12.34 -2.84 5.41
CA ASN A 131 12.44 -3.58 4.15
C ASN A 131 11.11 -4.30 3.88
N LEU A 132 10.41 -3.90 2.80
CA LEU A 132 9.18 -4.56 2.34
C LEU A 132 9.42 -6.05 2.07
N ASN A 133 10.58 -6.38 1.47
CA ASN A 133 10.97 -7.71 1.03
C ASN A 133 11.80 -8.48 2.07
N ALA A 134 11.66 -8.16 3.36
CA ALA A 134 12.50 -8.75 4.43
C ALA A 134 12.47 -10.28 4.48
N PHE A 135 11.41 -10.92 3.96
CA PHE A 135 11.26 -12.37 3.93
C PHE A 135 11.62 -13.03 2.59
N ASN A 136 11.98 -12.23 1.58
CA ASN A 136 12.24 -12.71 0.22
C ASN A 136 13.75 -12.63 -0.13
N ASN A 137 14.62 -12.53 0.86
CA ASN A 137 16.05 -12.37 0.70
C ASN A 137 16.72 -13.73 0.50
N ASN A 138 16.48 -14.37 -0.63
CA ASN A 138 17.17 -15.59 -1.00
C ASN A 138 18.47 -15.22 -1.71
N TYR A 139 19.57 -15.89 -1.37
CA TYR A 139 20.92 -15.65 -1.87
C TYR A 139 21.03 -15.68 -3.41
N ASN A 140 20.12 -16.38 -4.08
CA ASN A 140 20.06 -16.51 -5.55
C ASN A 140 18.86 -15.80 -6.18
N ASP A 141 18.12 -14.99 -5.42
CA ASP A 141 16.95 -14.30 -5.93
C ASP A 141 17.27 -12.84 -6.24
N THR A 142 16.80 -12.36 -7.40
CA THR A 142 16.95 -10.97 -7.85
C THR A 142 16.00 -10.01 -7.15
N ILE A 143 15.24 -10.45 -6.14
CA ILE A 143 14.39 -9.58 -5.34
C ILE A 143 15.26 -8.69 -4.47
N THR A 144 15.45 -7.46 -4.92
CA THR A 144 16.19 -6.44 -4.20
C THR A 144 15.42 -5.93 -2.99
N ALA A 145 16.14 -5.45 -1.96
CA ALA A 145 15.52 -4.74 -0.85
C ALA A 145 14.71 -3.55 -1.36
N GLU A 146 13.46 -3.45 -0.92
CA GLU A 146 12.59 -2.31 -1.19
C GLU A 146 12.25 -1.65 0.14
N THR A 147 12.72 -0.42 0.35
CA THR A 147 12.49 0.29 1.60
C THR A 147 11.15 1.00 1.55
N ARG A 148 10.32 0.74 2.55
CA ARG A 148 9.09 1.48 2.85
C ARG A 148 9.30 2.38 4.05
N GLN A 149 8.57 3.48 4.09
CA GLN A 149 8.60 4.45 5.18
C GLN A 149 7.22 5.01 5.43
N TYR A 150 6.91 5.33 6.69
CA TYR A 150 5.78 6.20 7.02
C TYR A 150 6.12 7.64 6.64
N SER A 151 5.55 8.11 5.54
CA SER A 151 5.70 9.52 5.09
C SER A 151 4.74 10.47 5.81
N ALA A 152 3.63 9.95 6.35
CA ALA A 152 2.70 10.69 7.20
C ALA A 152 2.06 9.76 8.23
N VAL A 153 1.77 10.27 9.43
CA VAL A 153 1.10 9.56 10.54
C VAL A 153 0.13 10.51 11.21
N ALA A 154 -1.09 10.03 11.49
CA ALA A 154 -2.18 10.77 12.11
C ALA A 154 -2.52 12.07 11.35
N GLN A 155 -2.53 11.99 10.01
CA GLN A 155 -2.83 13.12 9.13
C GLN A 155 -4.18 12.94 8.44
N LEU A 156 -4.80 14.06 8.08
CA LEU A 156 -5.95 14.09 7.19
C LEU A 156 -5.54 13.65 5.78
N PHE A 157 -6.31 12.76 5.18
CA PHE A 157 -6.17 12.41 3.77
C PHE A 157 -7.53 12.44 3.08
N THR A 158 -7.58 13.01 1.90
CA THR A 158 -8.80 13.11 1.10
C THR A 158 -8.65 12.31 -0.17
N THR A 159 -9.59 11.40 -0.42
CA THR A 159 -9.69 10.64 -1.67
C THR A 159 -10.72 11.26 -2.59
N GLY A 160 -10.65 10.90 -3.88
CA GLY A 160 -11.55 11.43 -4.90
C GLY A 160 -11.22 12.86 -5.30
N SER A 161 -11.82 13.30 -6.38
CA SER A 161 -11.80 14.69 -6.86
C SER A 161 -12.88 14.86 -7.93
N GLY A 162 -13.32 16.08 -8.17
CA GLY A 162 -14.23 16.37 -9.28
C GLY A 162 -13.68 15.97 -10.65
N THR A 163 -12.36 15.94 -10.81
CA THR A 163 -11.66 15.52 -12.05
C THR A 163 -11.73 14.00 -12.29
N THR A 164 -11.86 13.20 -11.22
CA THR A 164 -11.93 11.74 -11.34
C THR A 164 -13.35 11.22 -11.40
N GLY A 165 -14.36 12.06 -11.15
CA GLY A 165 -15.77 11.65 -11.02
C GLY A 165 -16.06 10.81 -9.78
N LEU A 166 -15.09 10.64 -8.88
CA LEU A 166 -15.26 9.91 -7.63
C LEU A 166 -15.68 10.85 -6.50
N PRO A 167 -16.53 10.38 -5.57
CA PRO A 167 -16.89 11.15 -4.38
C PRO A 167 -15.66 11.59 -3.60
N VAL A 168 -15.67 12.82 -3.10
CA VAL A 168 -14.63 13.33 -2.22
C VAL A 168 -14.92 12.83 -0.81
N VAL A 169 -13.99 12.02 -0.26
CA VAL A 169 -14.10 11.48 1.10
C VAL A 169 -12.85 11.87 1.89
N ALA A 170 -13.05 12.47 3.06
CA ALA A 170 -11.99 12.87 3.98
C ALA A 170 -11.86 11.87 5.12
N TYR A 171 -10.64 11.40 5.38
CA TYR A 171 -10.27 10.49 6.47
C TYR A 171 -9.38 11.24 7.46
N ALA A 172 -9.88 11.50 8.66
CA ALA A 172 -9.21 12.38 9.63
C ALA A 172 -7.91 11.82 10.21
N ASN A 173 -7.82 10.50 10.39
CA ASN A 173 -6.68 9.84 11.00
C ASN A 173 -6.14 8.76 10.05
N THR A 174 -5.10 9.10 9.32
CA THR A 174 -4.48 8.20 8.36
C THR A 174 -2.98 8.02 8.60
N ILE A 175 -2.47 6.89 8.11
CA ILE A 175 -1.04 6.68 7.89
C ILE A 175 -0.79 6.52 6.39
N THR A 176 0.28 7.13 5.93
CA THR A 176 0.75 7.00 4.55
C THR A 176 2.09 6.29 4.53
N THR A 177 2.19 5.25 3.73
CA THR A 177 3.45 4.57 3.43
C THR A 177 3.88 4.88 2.02
N ALA A 178 5.18 5.09 1.83
CA ALA A 178 5.79 5.33 0.53
C ALA A 178 7.13 4.60 0.43
N ASN A 179 7.59 4.31 -0.79
CA ASN A 179 8.98 3.93 -0.97
C ASN A 179 9.89 5.13 -0.70
N THR A 180 11.05 4.88 -0.09
CA THR A 180 12.08 5.91 0.07
C THR A 180 12.96 5.86 -1.16
N GLY A 181 13.25 7.05 -1.72
CA GLY A 181 13.97 7.20 -2.99
C GLY A 181 15.39 6.63 -2.94
N MET A 182 15.50 5.33 -3.10
CA MET A 182 16.75 4.68 -3.48
C MET A 182 17.10 5.10 -4.90
N ALA A 183 18.38 5.29 -5.21
CA ALA A 183 18.84 5.63 -6.55
C ALA A 183 18.36 4.62 -7.62
N THR A 184 18.07 3.37 -7.21
CA THR A 184 17.48 2.32 -8.04
C THR A 184 15.99 2.51 -8.33
N GLU A 185 15.28 3.30 -7.52
CA GLU A 185 13.83 3.53 -7.65
C GLU A 185 13.53 4.82 -8.42
N SER A 186 14.44 5.79 -8.39
CA SER A 186 14.28 7.05 -9.12
C SER A 186 15.62 7.53 -9.66
N SER A 187 15.76 7.46 -10.97
CA SER A 187 16.93 7.91 -11.74
C SER A 187 16.45 8.57 -13.03
N LEU A 188 17.40 9.05 -13.86
CA LEU A 188 17.08 9.54 -15.21
C LEU A 188 16.48 8.43 -16.10
N LEU A 189 16.81 7.16 -15.82
CA LEU A 189 16.37 6.00 -16.61
C LEU A 189 15.11 5.34 -16.06
N ARG A 190 14.84 5.48 -14.77
CA ARG A 190 13.74 4.78 -14.12
C ARG A 190 13.09 5.63 -13.02
N HIS A 191 11.76 5.60 -12.97
CA HIS A 191 10.98 6.16 -11.88
C HIS A 191 10.02 5.10 -11.35
N VAL A 192 10.18 4.74 -10.07
CA VAL A 192 9.28 3.87 -9.33
C VAL A 192 8.76 4.63 -8.12
N SER A 193 7.46 4.84 -8.05
CA SER A 193 6.80 5.47 -6.90
C SER A 193 5.67 4.59 -6.41
N TYR A 194 5.63 4.41 -5.11
CA TYR A 194 4.57 3.70 -4.43
C TYR A 194 4.05 4.54 -3.26
N GLN A 195 2.75 4.61 -3.15
CA GLN A 195 2.05 5.24 -2.02
C GLN A 195 0.87 4.38 -1.62
N GLN A 196 0.69 4.16 -0.33
CA GLN A 196 -0.50 3.53 0.22
C GLN A 196 -0.94 4.27 1.47
N VAL A 197 -2.25 4.53 1.57
CA VAL A 197 -2.86 5.24 2.67
C VAL A 197 -3.86 4.33 3.36
N TYR A 198 -3.77 4.28 4.68
CA TYR A 198 -4.67 3.53 5.53
C TYR A 198 -5.34 4.49 6.50
N ALA A 199 -6.66 4.36 6.66
CA ALA A 199 -7.43 5.12 7.64
C ALA A 199 -7.75 4.25 8.86
N GLN A 200 -7.60 4.82 10.05
CA GLN A 200 -7.91 4.13 11.29
C GLN A 200 -9.38 3.74 11.35
N GLY A 201 -9.67 2.48 11.70
CA GLY A 201 -11.01 1.94 11.74
C GLY A 201 -11.65 1.67 10.38
N VAL A 202 -10.91 1.89 9.27
CA VAL A 202 -11.41 1.64 7.91
C VAL A 202 -10.52 0.64 7.17
N GLY A 203 -9.20 0.83 7.19
CA GLY A 203 -8.25 0.03 6.43
C GLY A 203 -7.64 0.81 5.25
N PRO A 204 -7.18 0.11 4.18
CA PRO A 204 -6.55 0.76 3.04
C PRO A 204 -7.57 1.57 2.22
N VAL A 205 -7.35 2.89 2.12
CA VAL A 205 -8.26 3.84 1.45
C VAL A 205 -7.75 4.32 0.10
N TYR A 206 -6.43 4.25 -0.12
CA TYR A 206 -5.82 4.68 -1.37
C TYR A 206 -4.52 3.92 -1.63
N ARG A 207 -4.29 3.54 -2.89
CA ARG A 207 -3.03 2.98 -3.37
C ARG A 207 -2.65 3.60 -4.70
N ARG A 208 -1.38 3.94 -4.84
CA ARG A 208 -0.79 4.41 -6.10
C ARG A 208 0.51 3.67 -6.35
N ARG A 209 0.69 3.22 -7.59
CA ARG A 209 1.94 2.65 -8.08
C ARG A 209 2.26 3.26 -9.43
N ASP A 210 3.42 3.86 -9.55
CA ASP A 210 4.00 4.32 -10.80
C ASP A 210 5.27 3.51 -11.07
N ASN A 211 5.43 3.01 -12.29
CA ASN A 211 6.66 2.36 -12.74
C ASN A 211 6.90 2.82 -14.18
N LYS A 212 7.97 3.57 -14.39
CA LYS A 212 8.29 4.18 -15.68
C LYS A 212 9.77 3.98 -15.96
N ALA A 213 10.08 3.46 -17.16
CA ALA A 213 11.44 3.37 -17.69
C ALA A 213 11.56 4.36 -18.85
N ALA A 214 12.52 5.27 -18.78
CA ALA A 214 12.72 6.28 -19.81
C ALA A 214 13.20 5.65 -21.11
N PHE A 215 12.72 6.17 -22.22
CA PHE A 215 13.32 5.95 -23.52
C PHE A 215 14.50 6.91 -23.68
N THR A 216 15.62 6.39 -24.18
CA THR A 216 16.83 7.19 -24.44
C THR A 216 17.50 6.75 -25.72
N TYR A 217 18.22 7.65 -26.37
CA TYR A 217 19.05 7.36 -27.52
C TYR A 217 20.26 8.27 -27.56
N THR A 218 21.31 7.87 -28.26
CA THR A 218 22.50 8.72 -28.50
C THR A 218 22.29 9.55 -29.76
N SER A 219 22.60 10.86 -29.69
CA SER A 219 22.58 11.74 -30.86
C SER A 219 23.45 11.16 -31.99
N GLN A 220 22.94 11.20 -33.21
CA GLN A 220 23.69 10.75 -34.40
C GLN A 220 24.72 11.79 -34.88
N THR A 221 24.69 12.99 -34.31
CA THR A 221 25.61 14.09 -34.65
C THR A 221 26.42 14.52 -33.42
N PRO A 222 27.68 14.94 -33.57
CA PRO A 222 28.48 15.47 -32.48
C PRO A 222 27.84 16.73 -31.83
N PRO A 223 27.96 16.88 -30.51
CA PRO A 223 28.52 15.94 -29.57
C PRO A 223 27.55 14.79 -29.32
N TYR A 224 27.95 13.54 -29.45
CA TYR A 224 27.15 12.30 -29.33
C TYR A 224 26.54 12.14 -27.91
N ASN A 225 25.67 13.05 -27.56
CA ASN A 225 25.05 13.10 -26.23
C ASN A 225 23.90 12.11 -26.10
N GLN A 226 23.71 11.60 -24.86
CA GLN A 226 22.53 10.85 -24.51
C GLN A 226 21.31 11.80 -24.46
N ILE A 227 20.28 11.48 -25.22
CA ILE A 227 19.02 12.24 -25.31
C ILE A 227 17.94 11.51 -24.52
N PHE A 228 17.19 12.29 -23.72
CA PHE A 228 16.06 11.84 -22.92
C PHE A 228 14.79 12.59 -23.39
N PRO A 229 14.03 12.04 -24.35
CA PRO A 229 12.83 12.71 -24.82
C PRO A 229 11.81 12.88 -23.69
N LEU A 230 11.29 14.10 -23.51
CA LEU A 230 10.28 14.36 -22.50
C LEU A 230 9.02 13.54 -22.79
N GLY A 231 8.59 12.74 -21.81
CA GLY A 231 7.42 11.86 -21.96
C GLY A 231 7.67 10.64 -22.84
N GLY A 232 8.92 10.33 -23.20
CA GLY A 232 9.31 9.12 -23.90
C GLY A 232 9.64 8.00 -22.91
N TYR A 233 8.95 6.86 -23.02
CA TYR A 233 9.15 5.69 -22.16
C TYR A 233 9.35 4.44 -23.01
N THR A 234 10.28 3.56 -22.59
CA THR A 234 10.35 2.19 -23.09
C THR A 234 9.23 1.34 -22.51
N SER A 235 8.86 1.63 -21.27
CA SER A 235 7.68 1.10 -20.60
C SER A 235 7.21 2.08 -19.53
N ALA A 236 5.90 2.26 -19.39
CA ALA A 236 5.33 3.05 -18.32
C ALA A 236 3.96 2.52 -17.92
N PHE A 237 3.75 2.41 -16.62
CA PHE A 237 2.51 1.96 -16.02
C PHE A 237 2.22 2.76 -14.75
N THR A 238 0.97 3.16 -14.59
CA THR A 238 0.45 3.75 -13.35
C THR A 238 -0.84 3.05 -12.97
N ARG A 239 -0.97 2.63 -11.72
CA ARG A 239 -2.23 2.18 -11.12
C ARG A 239 -2.61 3.08 -9.96
N ARG A 240 -3.89 3.46 -9.91
CA ARG A 240 -4.51 4.13 -8.78
C ARG A 240 -5.73 3.35 -8.33
N GLU A 241 -5.79 3.04 -7.04
CA GLU A 241 -6.92 2.37 -6.40
C GLU A 241 -7.47 3.32 -5.34
N THR A 242 -8.73 3.70 -5.45
CA THR A 242 -9.42 4.60 -4.52
C THR A 242 -10.58 3.87 -3.89
N LEU A 243 -10.64 3.82 -2.57
CA LEU A 243 -11.75 3.21 -1.85
C LEU A 243 -13.05 3.98 -2.16
N ILE A 244 -14.09 3.24 -2.57
CA ILE A 244 -15.42 3.80 -2.88
C ILE A 244 -16.51 3.23 -2.00
N ASP A 245 -16.28 2.07 -1.38
CA ASP A 245 -17.23 1.43 -0.47
C ASP A 245 -16.50 0.44 0.44
N TYR A 246 -16.99 0.24 1.67
CA TYR A 246 -16.46 -0.77 2.58
C TYR A 246 -17.52 -1.22 3.59
N GLN A 247 -17.39 -2.45 4.05
CA GLN A 247 -18.19 -3.02 5.13
C GLN A 247 -17.27 -3.70 6.15
N LEU A 248 -17.41 -3.34 7.41
CA LEU A 248 -16.65 -3.93 8.51
C LEU A 248 -17.59 -4.66 9.48
N LYS A 249 -17.03 -5.70 10.13
CA LYS A 249 -17.71 -6.55 11.11
C LYS A 249 -17.25 -6.21 12.53
#